data_237fe92a4733b55a98f341d4bc5cb867
#
_entry.id   237fe92a4733b55a98f341d4bc5cb867
#
_cell.length_a   1.000
_cell.length_b   1.000
_cell.length_c   1.000
_cell.angle_alpha   90.00
_cell.angle_beta   90.00
_cell.angle_gamma   90.00
#
_symmetry.space_group_name_H-M   'P 1'
#
loop_
_entity.id
_entity.type
_entity.pdbx_description
1 polymer ?
#
loop_
_entity_poly.entity_id
_entity_poly.type
_entity_poly.pdbx_seq_one_letter_code
_entity_poly.pdbx_strand_id
1 'polypeptide(L)'
;MIDLNKLCGMKDKIAIVTGAASGIGAGISKFFADAGVTVVMADINESLAKCVKEEISAAGNNAVFIKCDVTKESDCKALADAVIEKFGKIDILVNCAGVARRHTVETLSEADWDLALNVTLKSVFLMSKHIVPYMKKAGGGKIVNIGSGWALKGGDHAVSYCAAKAGVWNMTRAMAIDHGPDNINVNCVCPGDIDTPMLKSECEQLGGVYDQKYKEECAQRPMARLGAPVDVAMCVFFLCSDMSPWVTGTSLVVDGGGIA
;
A
#
# COMPACT_ATOMS: atom_id res chain seq x y z
N MET A 1 -16.84 13.65 -26.58
CA MET A 1 -16.71 13.77 -25.10
C MET A 1 -15.92 12.56 -24.62
N ILE A 2 -14.86 12.73 -23.84
CA ILE A 2 -14.09 11.63 -23.29
C ILE A 2 -14.92 11.00 -22.16
N ASP A 3 -15.16 9.70 -22.24
CA ASP A 3 -15.77 8.93 -21.15
C ASP A 3 -14.67 8.59 -20.13
N LEU A 4 -14.68 9.28 -18.99
CA LEU A 4 -13.68 9.10 -17.95
C LEU A 4 -13.70 7.68 -17.34
N ASN A 5 -14.86 7.04 -17.23
CA ASN A 5 -14.96 5.67 -16.73
C ASN A 5 -14.28 4.69 -17.69
N LYS A 6 -14.46 4.90 -18.99
CA LYS A 6 -13.80 4.10 -20.03
C LYS A 6 -12.29 4.40 -20.09
N LEU A 7 -11.90 5.68 -19.88
CA LEU A 7 -10.48 6.07 -19.85
C LEU A 7 -9.75 5.45 -18.66
N CYS A 8 -10.40 5.36 -17.51
CA CYS A 8 -9.76 4.79 -16.30
C CYS A 8 -9.61 3.27 -16.36
N GLY A 9 -10.53 2.55 -17.02
CA GLY A 9 -10.48 1.09 -17.15
C GLY A 9 -10.52 0.31 -15.84
N MET A 10 -11.01 0.91 -14.75
CA MET A 10 -10.94 0.33 -13.39
C MET A 10 -12.15 -0.53 -13.02
N LYS A 11 -13.31 -0.27 -13.65
CA LYS A 11 -14.53 -1.02 -13.38
C LYS A 11 -14.35 -2.52 -13.65
N ASP A 12 -14.89 -3.35 -12.76
CA ASP A 12 -14.84 -4.82 -12.82
C ASP A 12 -13.44 -5.44 -12.69
N LYS A 13 -12.42 -4.65 -12.30
CA LYS A 13 -11.11 -5.17 -11.92
C LYS A 13 -11.17 -5.83 -10.54
N ILE A 14 -10.30 -6.82 -10.35
CA ILE A 14 -10.10 -7.50 -9.06
C ILE A 14 -8.80 -7.00 -8.46
N ALA A 15 -8.89 -6.32 -7.31
CA ALA A 15 -7.74 -5.76 -6.61
C ALA A 15 -7.54 -6.42 -5.25
N ILE A 16 -6.32 -6.84 -4.94
CA ILE A 16 -5.90 -7.23 -3.60
C ILE A 16 -5.20 -6.04 -2.95
N VAL A 17 -5.63 -5.66 -1.74
CA VAL A 17 -5.01 -4.61 -0.92
C VAL A 17 -4.57 -5.22 0.40
N THR A 18 -3.28 -5.22 0.70
CA THR A 18 -2.75 -5.67 2.01
C THR A 18 -2.71 -4.52 3.01
N GLY A 19 -2.85 -4.81 4.32
CA GLY A 19 -2.98 -3.76 5.34
C GLY A 19 -4.27 -2.97 5.18
N ALA A 20 -5.34 -3.62 4.70
CA ALA A 20 -6.58 -2.97 4.28
C ALA A 20 -7.52 -2.59 5.42
N ALA A 21 -7.23 -3.01 6.66
CA ALA A 21 -8.09 -2.76 7.81
C ALA A 21 -7.96 -1.34 8.39
N SER A 22 -6.96 -0.56 8.01
CA SER A 22 -6.75 0.79 8.57
C SER A 22 -5.95 1.72 7.64
N GLY A 23 -5.89 2.98 7.99
CA GLY A 23 -5.00 3.98 7.39
C GLY A 23 -5.08 4.06 5.87
N ILE A 24 -3.92 4.06 5.22
CA ILE A 24 -3.80 4.16 3.75
C ILE A 24 -4.49 2.99 3.05
N GLY A 25 -4.31 1.75 3.54
CA GLY A 25 -4.92 0.56 2.94
C GLY A 25 -6.44 0.59 2.96
N ALA A 26 -7.05 1.05 4.06
CA ALA A 26 -8.49 1.26 4.14
C ALA A 26 -8.96 2.37 3.20
N GLY A 27 -8.22 3.48 3.10
CA GLY A 27 -8.52 4.56 2.16
C GLY A 27 -8.48 4.09 0.69
N ILE A 28 -7.46 3.32 0.32
CA ILE A 28 -7.36 2.72 -1.03
C ILE A 28 -8.53 1.77 -1.29
N SER A 29 -8.88 0.92 -0.31
CA SER A 29 -9.96 -0.04 -0.44
C SER A 29 -11.31 0.62 -0.70
N LYS A 30 -11.62 1.69 0.05
CA LYS A 30 -12.84 2.48 -0.13
C LYS A 30 -12.85 3.16 -1.49
N PHE A 31 -11.78 3.86 -1.85
CA PHE A 31 -11.67 4.59 -3.13
C PHE A 31 -11.81 3.66 -4.34
N PHE A 32 -11.17 2.49 -4.29
CA PHE A 32 -11.28 1.50 -5.36
C PHE A 32 -12.69 0.94 -5.48
N ALA A 33 -13.33 0.63 -4.35
CA ALA A 33 -14.70 0.15 -4.34
C ALA A 33 -15.68 1.17 -4.94
N ASP A 34 -15.52 2.47 -4.63
CA ASP A 34 -16.29 3.57 -5.20
C ASP A 34 -16.09 3.71 -6.72
N ALA A 35 -14.93 3.29 -7.22
CA ALA A 35 -14.61 3.26 -8.65
C ALA A 35 -15.10 1.97 -9.36
N GLY A 36 -15.84 1.10 -8.69
CA GLY A 36 -16.39 -0.14 -9.24
C GLY A 36 -15.39 -1.30 -9.31
N VAL A 37 -14.29 -1.21 -8.58
CA VAL A 37 -13.31 -2.31 -8.40
C VAL A 37 -13.82 -3.28 -7.34
N THR A 38 -13.74 -4.58 -7.59
CA THR A 38 -13.94 -5.59 -6.55
C THR A 38 -12.68 -5.67 -5.68
N VAL A 39 -12.79 -5.24 -4.44
CA VAL A 39 -11.65 -5.17 -3.51
C VAL A 39 -11.58 -6.41 -2.62
N VAL A 40 -10.45 -7.10 -2.65
CA VAL A 40 -10.09 -8.13 -1.68
C VAL A 40 -9.18 -7.50 -0.63
N MET A 41 -9.74 -7.28 0.54
CA MET A 41 -9.07 -6.70 1.71
C MET A 41 -8.30 -7.81 2.43
N ALA A 42 -6.97 -7.70 2.51
CA ALA A 42 -6.11 -8.64 3.21
C ALA A 42 -5.50 -7.97 4.45
N ASP A 43 -5.76 -8.51 5.63
CA ASP A 43 -5.26 -7.98 6.90
C ASP A 43 -5.25 -9.07 7.98
N ILE A 44 -4.47 -8.87 9.05
CA ILE A 44 -4.51 -9.72 10.25
C ILE A 44 -5.62 -9.29 11.21
N ASN A 45 -6.05 -8.02 11.17
CA ASN A 45 -7.03 -7.44 12.07
C ASN A 45 -8.45 -7.57 11.52
N GLU A 46 -9.10 -8.65 11.90
CA GLU A 46 -10.42 -9.03 11.44
C GLU A 46 -11.53 -8.06 11.88
N SER A 47 -11.42 -7.52 13.11
CA SER A 47 -12.41 -6.59 13.65
C SER A 47 -12.40 -5.25 12.92
N LEU A 48 -11.22 -4.65 12.70
CA LEU A 48 -11.10 -3.40 11.94
C LEU A 48 -11.47 -3.61 10.47
N ALA A 49 -11.07 -4.72 9.87
CA ALA A 49 -11.43 -5.04 8.49
C ALA A 49 -12.94 -5.16 8.31
N LYS A 50 -13.66 -5.72 9.30
CA LYS A 50 -15.12 -5.79 9.29
C LYS A 50 -15.74 -4.39 9.27
N CYS A 51 -15.28 -3.46 10.09
CA CYS A 51 -15.76 -2.08 10.09
C CYS A 51 -15.57 -1.42 8.72
N VAL A 52 -14.37 -1.52 8.12
CA VAL A 52 -14.10 -0.95 6.79
C VAL A 52 -14.98 -1.58 5.72
N LYS A 53 -15.19 -2.90 5.77
CA LYS A 53 -16.08 -3.62 4.85
C LYS A 53 -17.53 -3.15 4.98
N GLU A 54 -18.01 -2.94 6.21
CA GLU A 54 -19.36 -2.42 6.47
C GLU A 54 -19.54 -1.01 5.90
N GLU A 55 -18.54 -0.13 6.03
CA GLU A 55 -18.55 1.21 5.42
C GLU A 55 -18.62 1.13 3.88
N ILE A 56 -17.83 0.25 3.25
CA ILE A 56 -17.89 0.01 1.79
C ILE A 56 -19.27 -0.51 1.38
N SER A 57 -19.84 -1.43 2.16
CA SER A 57 -21.17 -2.00 1.87
C SER A 57 -22.27 -0.97 2.04
N ALA A 58 -22.18 -0.08 3.03
CA ALA A 58 -23.14 1.00 3.26
C ALA A 58 -23.15 2.03 2.11
N ALA A 59 -22.02 2.19 1.40
CA ALA A 59 -21.92 2.99 0.17
C ALA A 59 -22.46 2.26 -1.08
N GLY A 60 -23.00 1.04 -0.96
CA GLY A 60 -23.53 0.24 -2.07
C GLY A 60 -22.48 -0.54 -2.85
N ASN A 61 -21.25 -0.61 -2.36
CA ASN A 61 -20.13 -1.24 -3.01
C ASN A 61 -19.79 -2.62 -2.40
N ASN A 62 -18.92 -3.39 -3.08
CA ASN A 62 -18.55 -4.74 -2.65
C ASN A 62 -17.07 -4.84 -2.29
N ALA A 63 -16.80 -5.39 -1.11
CA ALA A 63 -15.47 -5.83 -0.70
C ALA A 63 -15.53 -7.21 -0.05
N VAL A 64 -14.46 -7.98 -0.22
CA VAL A 64 -14.27 -9.28 0.42
C VAL A 64 -13.08 -9.17 1.37
N PHE A 65 -13.24 -9.61 2.59
CA PHE A 65 -12.15 -9.72 3.54
C PHE A 65 -11.61 -11.16 3.56
N ILE A 66 -10.28 -11.29 3.51
CA ILE A 66 -9.58 -12.55 3.72
C ILE A 66 -8.47 -12.28 4.74
N LYS A 67 -8.50 -12.99 5.87
CA LYS A 67 -7.45 -12.89 6.88
C LYS A 67 -6.14 -13.40 6.30
N CYS A 68 -5.09 -12.59 6.41
CA CYS A 68 -3.76 -12.91 5.89
C CYS A 68 -2.68 -12.26 6.74
N ASP A 69 -1.79 -13.09 7.29
CA ASP A 69 -0.53 -12.63 7.84
C ASP A 69 0.51 -12.59 6.71
N VAL A 70 0.76 -11.39 6.19
CA VAL A 70 1.67 -11.18 5.05
C VAL A 70 3.13 -11.57 5.34
N THR A 71 3.49 -11.86 6.59
CA THR A 71 4.81 -12.37 6.96
C THR A 71 4.94 -13.88 6.72
N LYS A 72 3.81 -14.58 6.53
CA LYS A 72 3.74 -16.03 6.30
C LYS A 72 3.50 -16.34 4.83
N GLU A 73 4.43 -17.06 4.23
CA GLU A 73 4.33 -17.46 2.82
C GLU A 73 3.07 -18.30 2.54
N SER A 74 2.69 -19.20 3.49
CA SER A 74 1.49 -20.02 3.38
C SER A 74 0.22 -19.19 3.25
N ASP A 75 0.12 -18.10 4.05
CA ASP A 75 -1.06 -17.24 4.04
C ASP A 75 -1.13 -16.42 2.74
N CYS A 76 0.03 -15.90 2.27
CA CYS A 76 0.12 -15.18 1.01
C CYS A 76 -0.30 -16.06 -0.18
N LYS A 77 0.15 -17.32 -0.19
CA LYS A 77 -0.25 -18.31 -1.20
C LYS A 77 -1.74 -18.62 -1.12
N ALA A 78 -2.25 -18.92 0.08
CA ALA A 78 -3.66 -19.25 0.28
C ALA A 78 -4.59 -18.08 -0.12
N LEU A 79 -4.19 -16.83 0.15
CA LEU A 79 -4.92 -15.64 -0.29
C LEU A 79 -4.99 -15.57 -1.83
N ALA A 80 -3.85 -15.72 -2.52
CA ALA A 80 -3.82 -15.68 -3.98
C ALA A 80 -4.70 -16.78 -4.59
N ASP A 81 -4.59 -18.01 -4.09
CA ASP A 81 -5.37 -19.17 -4.57
C ASP A 81 -6.88 -18.94 -4.34
N ALA A 82 -7.29 -18.44 -3.17
CA ALA A 82 -8.69 -18.16 -2.86
C ALA A 82 -9.28 -17.06 -3.75
N VAL A 83 -8.48 -16.04 -4.11
CA VAL A 83 -8.93 -14.99 -5.04
C VAL A 83 -9.10 -15.54 -6.45
N ILE A 84 -8.18 -16.38 -6.91
CA ILE A 84 -8.32 -17.04 -8.22
C ILE A 84 -9.50 -18.00 -8.25
N GLU A 85 -9.68 -18.80 -7.21
CA GLU A 85 -10.85 -19.71 -7.12
C GLU A 85 -12.17 -18.94 -7.19
N LYS A 86 -12.25 -17.79 -6.51
CA LYS A 86 -13.49 -17.03 -6.43
C LYS A 86 -13.76 -16.14 -7.64
N PHE A 87 -12.73 -15.52 -8.22
CA PHE A 87 -12.88 -14.47 -9.24
C PHE A 87 -12.22 -14.80 -10.58
N GLY A 88 -11.42 -15.87 -10.65
CA GLY A 88 -10.75 -16.31 -11.87
C GLY A 88 -9.54 -15.47 -12.31
N LYS A 89 -9.31 -14.31 -11.69
CA LYS A 89 -8.23 -13.37 -12.05
C LYS A 89 -7.80 -12.49 -10.88
N ILE A 90 -6.61 -11.89 -11.01
CA ILE A 90 -6.12 -10.80 -10.16
C ILE A 90 -5.56 -9.75 -11.11
N ASP A 91 -6.22 -8.60 -11.19
CA ASP A 91 -5.80 -7.49 -12.07
C ASP A 91 -4.80 -6.56 -11.35
N ILE A 92 -4.98 -6.37 -10.04
CA ILE A 92 -4.24 -5.36 -9.26
C ILE A 92 -3.78 -5.96 -7.93
N LEU A 93 -2.52 -5.65 -7.57
CA LEU A 93 -1.97 -5.88 -6.23
C LEU A 93 -1.49 -4.55 -5.65
N VAL A 94 -2.00 -4.19 -4.47
CA VAL A 94 -1.48 -3.07 -3.68
C VAL A 94 -0.84 -3.60 -2.41
N ASN A 95 0.49 -3.57 -2.34
CA ASN A 95 1.26 -3.92 -1.17
C ASN A 95 1.32 -2.70 -0.23
N CYS A 96 0.40 -2.63 0.74
CA CYS A 96 0.26 -1.51 1.66
C CYS A 96 0.56 -1.88 3.12
N ALA A 97 0.59 -3.17 3.48
CA ALA A 97 0.95 -3.60 4.82
C ALA A 97 2.34 -3.08 5.22
N GLY A 98 2.45 -2.59 6.44
CA GLY A 98 3.72 -2.06 6.97
C GLY A 98 3.61 -1.70 8.44
N VAL A 99 4.75 -1.65 9.11
CA VAL A 99 4.88 -1.19 10.50
C VAL A 99 6.10 -0.30 10.63
N ALA A 100 6.00 0.71 11.49
CA ALA A 100 7.12 1.58 11.87
C ALA A 100 7.56 1.26 13.30
N ARG A 101 8.90 1.24 13.51
CA ARG A 101 9.55 1.19 14.83
C ARG A 101 10.49 2.37 14.95
N ARG A 102 10.26 3.19 16.00
CA ARG A 102 10.96 4.47 16.19
C ARG A 102 12.12 4.28 17.17
N HIS A 103 13.27 3.91 16.64
CA HIS A 103 14.51 3.68 17.39
C HIS A 103 15.74 4.09 16.59
N THR A 104 16.83 4.45 17.31
CA THR A 104 18.17 4.57 16.72
C THR A 104 18.78 3.18 16.50
N VAL A 105 19.92 3.12 15.79
CA VAL A 105 20.60 1.84 15.56
C VAL A 105 21.06 1.15 16.85
N GLU A 106 21.35 1.91 17.89
CA GLU A 106 21.82 1.37 19.18
C GLU A 106 20.69 0.96 20.12
N THR A 107 19.48 1.53 19.95
CA THR A 107 18.32 1.23 20.80
C THR A 107 17.30 0.29 20.19
N LEU A 108 17.41 0.02 18.88
CA LEU A 108 16.52 -0.89 18.17
C LEU A 108 16.82 -2.34 18.54
N SER A 109 15.82 -3.09 18.99
CA SER A 109 15.95 -4.53 19.21
C SER A 109 16.00 -5.30 17.89
N GLU A 110 16.69 -6.44 17.87
CA GLU A 110 16.70 -7.37 16.72
C GLU A 110 15.25 -7.80 16.37
N ALA A 111 14.42 -8.05 17.37
CA ALA A 111 13.01 -8.43 17.16
C ALA A 111 12.19 -7.34 16.44
N ASP A 112 12.39 -6.06 16.79
CA ASP A 112 11.72 -4.94 16.11
C ASP A 112 12.31 -4.68 14.71
N TRP A 113 13.60 -4.92 14.52
CA TRP A 113 14.23 -4.92 13.21
C TRP A 113 13.59 -5.98 12.30
N ASP A 114 13.54 -7.23 12.77
CA ASP A 114 12.97 -8.35 12.01
C ASP A 114 11.48 -8.13 11.73
N LEU A 115 10.72 -7.64 12.70
CA LEU A 115 9.32 -7.30 12.51
C LEU A 115 9.13 -6.25 11.41
N ALA A 116 9.90 -5.16 11.46
CA ALA A 116 9.82 -4.10 10.46
C ALA A 116 10.15 -4.61 9.04
N LEU A 117 11.22 -5.41 8.89
CA LEU A 117 11.62 -5.98 7.61
C LEU A 117 10.62 -7.04 7.12
N ASN A 118 10.16 -7.93 8.00
CA ASN A 118 9.23 -9.00 7.62
C ASN A 118 7.88 -8.44 7.18
N VAL A 119 7.32 -7.47 7.93
CA VAL A 119 6.00 -6.91 7.59
C VAL A 119 6.08 -5.91 6.44
N THR A 120 7.16 -5.09 6.34
CA THR A 120 7.19 -3.98 5.38
C THR A 120 7.89 -4.33 4.07
N LEU A 121 8.91 -5.19 4.08
CA LEU A 121 9.69 -5.54 2.89
C LEU A 121 9.44 -6.97 2.41
N LYS A 122 9.64 -7.97 3.28
CA LYS A 122 9.50 -9.38 2.90
C LYS A 122 8.07 -9.70 2.43
N SER A 123 7.06 -9.07 3.03
CA SER A 123 5.66 -9.22 2.62
C SER A 123 5.43 -8.86 1.15
N VAL A 124 6.05 -7.78 0.67
CA VAL A 124 5.96 -7.37 -0.75
C VAL A 124 6.50 -8.44 -1.68
N PHE A 125 7.63 -9.06 -1.29
CA PHE A 125 8.20 -10.21 -2.01
C PHE A 125 7.23 -11.39 -2.00
N LEU A 126 6.73 -11.80 -0.83
CA LEU A 126 5.87 -12.99 -0.70
C LEU A 126 4.55 -12.83 -1.47
N MET A 127 3.88 -11.68 -1.34
CA MET A 127 2.66 -11.41 -2.08
C MET A 127 2.89 -11.42 -3.59
N SER A 128 3.93 -10.71 -4.04
CA SER A 128 4.25 -10.65 -5.47
C SER A 128 4.64 -12.00 -6.04
N LYS A 129 5.41 -12.81 -5.30
CA LYS A 129 5.82 -14.17 -5.68
C LYS A 129 4.62 -15.05 -6.05
N HIS A 130 3.53 -14.97 -5.28
CA HIS A 130 2.35 -15.80 -5.49
C HIS A 130 1.32 -15.20 -6.45
N ILE A 131 1.36 -13.89 -6.70
CA ILE A 131 0.38 -13.20 -7.57
C ILE A 131 0.89 -13.03 -9.00
N VAL A 132 2.17 -12.70 -9.19
CA VAL A 132 2.78 -12.50 -10.52
C VAL A 132 2.51 -13.65 -11.49
N PRO A 133 2.62 -14.95 -11.10
CA PRO A 133 2.31 -16.04 -12.02
C PRO A 133 0.88 -16.01 -12.58
N TYR A 134 -0.10 -15.59 -11.78
CA TYR A 134 -1.49 -15.44 -12.20
C TYR A 134 -1.68 -14.24 -13.14
N MET A 135 -1.03 -13.11 -12.84
CA MET A 135 -1.04 -11.93 -13.72
C MET A 135 -0.40 -12.25 -15.08
N LYS A 136 0.74 -12.97 -15.11
CA LYS A 136 1.37 -13.43 -16.36
C LYS A 136 0.42 -14.30 -17.18
N LYS A 137 -0.25 -15.26 -16.53
CA LYS A 137 -1.23 -16.14 -17.20
C LYS A 137 -2.44 -15.35 -17.73
N ALA A 138 -2.83 -14.26 -17.09
CA ALA A 138 -3.91 -13.38 -17.52
C ALA A 138 -3.50 -12.36 -18.59
N GLY A 139 -2.21 -12.28 -18.96
CA GLY A 139 -1.69 -11.37 -19.98
C GLY A 139 -1.30 -9.98 -19.46
N GLY A 140 -1.19 -9.79 -18.16
CA GLY A 140 -0.72 -8.55 -17.55
C GLY A 140 -1.34 -8.25 -16.17
N GLY A 141 -0.95 -7.13 -15.60
CA GLY A 141 -1.45 -6.67 -14.31
C GLY A 141 -0.80 -5.37 -13.83
N LYS A 142 -1.25 -4.88 -12.69
CA LYS A 142 -0.73 -3.68 -12.05
C LYS A 142 -0.33 -3.99 -10.61
N ILE A 143 0.89 -3.65 -10.24
CA ILE A 143 1.40 -3.78 -8.87
C ILE A 143 1.80 -2.39 -8.38
N VAL A 144 1.25 -1.97 -7.25
CA VAL A 144 1.67 -0.74 -6.57
C VAL A 144 2.14 -1.08 -5.16
N ASN A 145 3.39 -0.74 -4.89
CA ASN A 145 4.00 -0.89 -3.57
C ASN A 145 3.95 0.44 -2.82
N ILE A 146 3.53 0.43 -1.56
CA ILE A 146 3.55 1.64 -0.74
C ILE A 146 4.93 1.78 -0.10
N GLY A 147 5.70 2.72 -0.65
CA GLY A 147 6.99 3.17 -0.14
C GLY A 147 6.84 4.15 1.02
N SER A 148 7.68 5.18 1.00
CA SER A 148 7.67 6.33 1.93
C SER A 148 8.59 7.42 1.38
N GLY A 149 8.41 8.67 1.76
CA GLY A 149 9.45 9.70 1.61
C GLY A 149 10.78 9.27 2.23
N TRP A 150 10.73 8.46 3.29
CA TRP A 150 11.93 7.88 3.93
C TRP A 150 12.54 6.67 3.19
N ALA A 151 12.00 6.27 2.06
CA ALA A 151 12.70 5.42 1.10
C ALA A 151 13.73 6.19 0.28
N LEU A 152 13.54 7.52 0.16
CA LEU A 152 14.31 8.42 -0.69
C LEU A 152 15.28 9.31 0.11
N LYS A 153 15.03 9.47 1.41
CA LYS A 153 15.90 10.15 2.38
C LYS A 153 15.89 9.44 3.73
N GLY A 154 16.81 9.77 4.63
CA GLY A 154 16.79 9.28 6.00
C GLY A 154 15.62 9.87 6.80
N GLY A 155 15.18 9.14 7.83
CA GLY A 155 14.22 9.56 8.84
C GLY A 155 14.82 9.39 10.24
N ASP A 156 14.53 10.35 11.12
CA ASP A 156 15.00 10.31 12.50
C ASP A 156 14.36 9.13 13.27
N HIS A 157 15.15 8.44 14.09
CA HIS A 157 14.73 7.25 14.87
C HIS A 157 13.96 6.20 14.04
N ALA A 158 14.31 6.00 12.76
CA ALA A 158 13.55 5.14 11.84
C ALA A 158 14.43 4.18 11.03
N VAL A 159 15.55 3.71 11.61
CA VAL A 159 16.57 2.95 10.87
C VAL A 159 16.02 1.71 10.18
N SER A 160 15.20 0.89 10.86
CA SER A 160 14.59 -0.31 10.25
C SER A 160 13.54 0.04 9.19
N TYR A 161 12.74 1.07 9.44
CA TYR A 161 11.70 1.52 8.50
C TYR A 161 12.31 2.11 7.23
N CYS A 162 13.32 2.98 7.35
CA CYS A 162 14.07 3.51 6.22
C CYS A 162 14.69 2.39 5.38
N ALA A 163 15.36 1.43 6.03
CA ALA A 163 15.94 0.27 5.36
C ALA A 163 14.89 -0.55 4.60
N ALA A 164 13.75 -0.87 5.25
CA ALA A 164 12.67 -1.62 4.65
C ALA A 164 12.05 -0.87 3.44
N LYS A 165 11.75 0.42 3.60
CA LYS A 165 11.11 1.23 2.54
C LYS A 165 12.05 1.52 1.37
N ALA A 166 13.35 1.72 1.61
CA ALA A 166 14.36 1.79 0.55
C ALA A 166 14.46 0.45 -0.21
N GLY A 167 14.37 -0.69 0.52
CA GLY A 167 14.28 -2.01 -0.08
C GLY A 167 13.05 -2.17 -0.97
N VAL A 168 11.86 -1.77 -0.50
CA VAL A 168 10.61 -1.78 -1.29
C VAL A 168 10.76 -0.93 -2.56
N TRP A 169 11.30 0.27 -2.43
CA TRP A 169 11.53 1.16 -3.56
C TRP A 169 12.43 0.52 -4.63
N ASN A 170 13.59 0.00 -4.24
CA ASN A 170 14.51 -0.59 -5.21
C ASN A 170 14.02 -1.93 -5.77
N MET A 171 13.35 -2.76 -4.95
CA MET A 171 12.69 -3.99 -5.41
C MET A 171 11.59 -3.70 -6.44
N THR A 172 10.83 -2.61 -6.30
CA THR A 172 9.86 -2.15 -7.31
C THR A 172 10.51 -1.98 -8.68
N ARG A 173 11.69 -1.36 -8.73
CA ARG A 173 12.43 -1.12 -9.98
C ARG A 173 12.92 -2.42 -10.61
N ALA A 174 13.46 -3.34 -9.80
CA ALA A 174 13.87 -4.66 -10.27
C ALA A 174 12.67 -5.43 -10.85
N MET A 175 11.56 -5.49 -10.11
CA MET A 175 10.34 -6.16 -10.58
C MET A 175 9.76 -5.51 -11.85
N ALA A 176 9.87 -4.20 -12.03
CA ALA A 176 9.43 -3.52 -13.25
C ALA A 176 10.24 -3.94 -14.48
N ILE A 177 11.55 -4.16 -14.31
CA ILE A 177 12.43 -4.68 -15.37
C ILE A 177 12.07 -6.14 -15.69
N ASP A 178 11.93 -6.98 -14.66
CA ASP A 178 11.72 -8.42 -14.84
C ASP A 178 10.34 -8.73 -15.45
N HIS A 179 9.31 -7.94 -15.14
CA HIS A 179 7.92 -8.22 -15.48
C HIS A 179 7.30 -7.25 -16.50
N GLY A 180 8.04 -6.25 -16.96
CA GLY A 180 7.64 -5.43 -18.12
C GLY A 180 7.33 -6.26 -19.37
N PRO A 181 8.15 -7.26 -19.74
CA PRO A 181 7.85 -8.17 -20.86
C PRO A 181 6.55 -8.98 -20.69
N ASP A 182 6.09 -9.17 -19.46
CA ASP A 182 4.84 -9.86 -19.13
C ASP A 182 3.62 -8.91 -19.11
N ASN A 183 3.78 -7.64 -19.53
CA ASN A 183 2.74 -6.60 -19.46
C ASN A 183 2.28 -6.32 -18.01
N ILE A 184 3.19 -6.41 -17.05
CA ILE A 184 2.91 -6.08 -15.64
C ILE A 184 3.63 -4.77 -15.31
N ASN A 185 2.86 -3.72 -14.99
CA ASN A 185 3.44 -2.48 -14.46
C ASN A 185 3.67 -2.62 -12.95
N VAL A 186 4.86 -2.26 -12.50
CA VAL A 186 5.21 -2.27 -11.07
C VAL A 186 5.71 -0.89 -10.67
N ASN A 187 4.99 -0.22 -9.77
CA ASN A 187 5.31 1.15 -9.36
C ASN A 187 5.31 1.29 -7.83
N CYS A 188 5.92 2.36 -7.34
CA CYS A 188 5.97 2.71 -5.93
C CYS A 188 5.28 4.05 -5.70
N VAL A 189 4.43 4.15 -4.67
CA VAL A 189 3.93 5.43 -4.16
C VAL A 189 4.65 5.70 -2.85
N CYS A 190 5.21 6.90 -2.69
CA CYS A 190 5.99 7.31 -1.53
C CYS A 190 5.25 8.42 -0.76
N PRO A 191 4.38 8.06 0.19
CA PRO A 191 3.68 9.05 1.02
C PRO A 191 4.63 9.79 1.97
N GLY A 192 4.25 11.03 2.32
CA GLY A 192 4.75 11.72 3.51
C GLY A 192 3.92 11.36 4.75
N ASP A 193 3.75 12.35 5.67
CA ASP A 193 2.94 12.15 6.87
C ASP A 193 1.45 12.19 6.53
N ILE A 194 0.82 11.05 6.69
CA ILE A 194 -0.62 10.86 6.45
C ILE A 194 -1.31 10.64 7.80
N ASP A 195 -2.43 11.33 8.04
CA ASP A 195 -3.23 11.20 9.28
C ASP A 195 -3.82 9.78 9.39
N THR A 196 -3.10 8.90 10.08
CA THR A 196 -3.39 7.47 10.18
C THR A 196 -3.02 6.94 11.57
N PRO A 197 -3.50 5.74 11.94
CA PRO A 197 -3.07 5.07 13.17
C PRO A 197 -1.55 4.83 13.24
N MET A 198 -0.87 4.70 12.11
CA MET A 198 0.60 4.56 12.08
C MET A 198 1.27 5.85 12.57
N LEU A 199 0.89 7.02 12.07
CA LEU A 199 1.44 8.31 12.49
C LEU A 199 1.18 8.56 13.99
N LYS A 200 0.00 8.18 14.48
CA LYS A 200 -0.32 8.22 15.93
C LYS A 200 0.64 7.33 16.72
N SER A 201 0.82 6.08 16.29
CA SER A 201 1.73 5.14 16.96
C SER A 201 3.19 5.61 16.94
N GLU A 202 3.64 6.25 15.86
CA GLU A 202 4.98 6.83 15.78
C GLU A 202 5.18 7.97 16.79
N CYS A 203 4.19 8.86 16.95
CA CYS A 203 4.17 9.91 17.93
C CYS A 203 4.29 9.32 19.36
N GLU A 204 3.48 8.33 19.68
CA GLU A 204 3.46 7.66 21.00
C GLU A 204 4.79 6.94 21.29
N GLN A 205 5.41 6.28 20.31
CA GLN A 205 6.72 5.63 20.44
C GLN A 205 7.85 6.63 20.77
N LEU A 206 7.72 7.89 20.36
CA LEU A 206 8.66 8.97 20.67
C LEU A 206 8.30 9.70 21.98
N GLY A 207 7.29 9.21 22.74
CA GLY A 207 6.85 9.84 24.00
C GLY A 207 5.99 11.08 23.79
N GLY A 208 5.51 11.32 22.57
CA GLY A 208 4.64 12.45 22.23
C GLY A 208 3.15 12.17 22.49
N VAL A 209 2.35 13.22 22.42
CA VAL A 209 0.89 13.16 22.47
C VAL A 209 0.36 13.48 21.07
N TYR A 210 -0.47 12.59 20.52
CA TYR A 210 -1.08 12.77 19.19
C TYR A 210 -2.27 13.72 19.28
N ASP A 211 -1.98 15.02 19.40
CA ASP A 211 -2.94 16.11 19.50
C ASP A 211 -2.87 17.05 18.28
N GLN A 212 -3.62 18.13 18.34
CA GLN A 212 -3.66 19.13 17.26
C GLN A 212 -2.29 19.80 17.04
N LYS A 213 -1.53 20.05 18.12
CA LYS A 213 -0.19 20.65 18.03
C LYS A 213 0.78 19.74 17.27
N TYR A 214 0.79 18.43 17.59
CA TYR A 214 1.61 17.46 16.87
C TYR A 214 1.23 17.40 15.36
N LYS A 215 -0.07 17.43 15.06
CA LYS A 215 -0.54 17.46 13.67
C LYS A 215 -0.09 18.73 12.94
N GLU A 216 -0.11 19.88 13.59
CA GLU A 216 0.39 21.13 13.02
C GLU A 216 1.91 21.11 12.80
N GLU A 217 2.68 20.49 13.70
CA GLU A 217 4.11 20.26 13.52
C GLU A 217 4.39 19.37 12.31
N CYS A 218 3.68 18.26 12.16
CA CYS A 218 3.77 17.36 11.01
C CYS A 218 3.29 18.03 9.71
N ALA A 219 2.43 19.03 9.79
CA ALA A 219 1.92 19.79 8.64
C ALA A 219 2.87 20.89 8.14
N GLN A 220 4.04 21.08 8.78
CA GLN A 220 5.05 22.07 8.38
C GLN A 220 5.77 21.61 7.10
N ARG A 221 5.08 21.75 5.98
CA ARG A 221 5.55 21.43 4.61
C ARG A 221 4.92 22.41 3.61
N PRO A 222 5.39 22.49 2.36
CA PRO A 222 4.88 23.47 1.39
C PRO A 222 3.36 23.51 1.26
N MET A 223 2.66 22.37 1.29
CA MET A 223 1.18 22.33 1.22
C MET A 223 0.50 22.52 2.58
N ALA A 224 1.22 22.78 3.66
CA ALA A 224 0.73 23.21 4.99
C ALA A 224 -0.44 22.39 5.57
N ARG A 225 -0.46 21.08 5.32
CA ARG A 225 -1.41 20.13 5.93
C ARG A 225 -0.84 18.73 6.00
N LEU A 226 -1.38 17.90 6.87
CA LEU A 226 -1.22 16.46 6.78
C LEU A 226 -1.88 15.93 5.50
N GLY A 227 -1.31 14.88 4.92
CA GLY A 227 -2.00 14.10 3.92
C GLY A 227 -3.14 13.28 4.54
N ALA A 228 -4.14 12.98 3.72
CA ALA A 228 -5.20 12.05 4.06
C ALA A 228 -5.01 10.73 3.26
N PRO A 229 -5.54 9.59 3.74
CA PRO A 229 -5.48 8.33 2.99
C PRO A 229 -5.98 8.44 1.53
N VAL A 230 -6.95 9.31 1.27
CA VAL A 230 -7.47 9.56 -0.08
C VAL A 230 -6.45 10.22 -1.02
N ASP A 231 -5.54 11.08 -0.51
CA ASP A 231 -4.48 11.68 -1.33
C ASP A 231 -3.58 10.59 -1.93
N VAL A 232 -3.28 9.56 -1.13
CA VAL A 232 -2.49 8.40 -1.56
C VAL A 232 -3.32 7.50 -2.49
N ALA A 233 -4.59 7.26 -2.14
CA ALA A 233 -5.48 6.39 -2.91
C ALA A 233 -5.67 6.88 -4.36
N MET A 234 -5.79 8.18 -4.59
CA MET A 234 -5.90 8.77 -5.93
C MET A 234 -4.64 8.49 -6.78
N CYS A 235 -3.46 8.59 -6.19
CA CYS A 235 -2.21 8.31 -6.88
C CYS A 235 -2.03 6.82 -7.18
N VAL A 236 -2.41 5.94 -6.23
CA VAL A 236 -2.43 4.48 -6.44
C VAL A 236 -3.42 4.12 -7.55
N PHE A 237 -4.61 4.73 -7.55
CA PHE A 237 -5.62 4.54 -8.58
C PHE A 237 -5.10 4.93 -9.97
N PHE A 238 -4.46 6.09 -10.10
CA PHE A 238 -3.83 6.50 -11.36
C PHE A 238 -2.84 5.46 -11.87
N LEU A 239 -1.95 4.97 -11.02
CA LEU A 239 -0.94 3.97 -11.39
C LEU A 239 -1.54 2.59 -11.71
N CYS A 240 -2.72 2.27 -11.22
CA CYS A 240 -3.45 1.03 -11.51
C CYS A 240 -4.36 1.14 -12.73
N SER A 241 -4.68 2.36 -13.18
CA SER A 241 -5.63 2.62 -14.26
C SER A 241 -4.99 2.54 -15.65
N ASP A 242 -5.84 2.56 -16.68
CA ASP A 242 -5.41 2.65 -18.07
C ASP A 242 -4.89 4.04 -18.46
N MET A 243 -4.90 5.00 -17.53
CA MET A 243 -4.27 6.33 -17.70
C MET A 243 -2.74 6.28 -17.59
N SER A 244 -2.18 5.18 -17.07
CA SER A 244 -0.73 5.01 -16.85
C SER A 244 -0.13 3.77 -17.52
N PRO A 245 -0.45 3.45 -18.78
CA PRO A 245 -0.01 2.20 -19.42
C PRO A 245 1.50 2.14 -19.63
N TRP A 246 2.15 3.29 -19.75
CA TRP A 246 3.60 3.41 -20.00
C TRP A 246 4.40 3.82 -18.76
N VAL A 247 3.78 3.73 -17.56
CA VAL A 247 4.42 4.07 -16.28
C VAL A 247 4.77 2.78 -15.55
N THR A 248 6.06 2.47 -15.43
CA THR A 248 6.57 1.34 -14.64
C THR A 248 7.94 1.66 -14.06
N GLY A 249 8.28 1.10 -12.89
CA GLY A 249 9.52 1.33 -12.18
C GLY A 249 9.65 2.72 -11.55
N THR A 250 8.59 3.52 -11.52
CA THR A 250 8.61 4.87 -10.96
C THR A 250 8.37 4.91 -9.45
N SER A 251 8.80 6.01 -8.84
CA SER A 251 8.44 6.41 -7.47
C SER A 251 7.65 7.69 -7.53
N LEU A 252 6.35 7.61 -7.25
CA LEU A 252 5.48 8.78 -7.17
C LEU A 252 5.43 9.28 -5.72
N VAL A 253 6.01 10.45 -5.47
CA VAL A 253 6.01 11.07 -4.14
C VAL A 253 4.67 11.78 -3.92
N VAL A 254 4.06 11.56 -2.74
CA VAL A 254 2.76 12.11 -2.33
C VAL A 254 2.89 12.63 -0.91
N ASP A 255 3.53 13.79 -0.73
CA ASP A 255 3.97 14.26 0.59
C ASP A 255 3.77 15.76 0.83
N GLY A 256 3.06 16.45 -0.08
CA GLY A 256 2.85 17.90 0.03
C GLY A 256 4.14 18.72 -0.10
N GLY A 257 5.18 18.17 -0.75
CA GLY A 257 6.48 18.82 -0.95
C GLY A 257 7.46 18.61 0.22
N GLY A 258 7.20 17.64 1.11
CA GLY A 258 8.01 17.43 2.32
C GLY A 258 9.44 16.94 2.08
N ILE A 259 9.76 16.47 0.86
CA ILE A 259 11.12 16.06 0.45
C ILE A 259 11.63 16.79 -0.78
N ALA A 260 10.93 17.84 -1.21
CA ALA A 260 11.34 18.65 -2.37
C ALA A 260 12.65 19.40 -2.10
#